data_d192062c51953a6b0bb477c9534c9731
#
_entry.id   d192062c51953a6b0bb477c9534c9731
#
_cell.length_a   1.000
_cell.length_b   1.000
_cell.length_c   1.000
_cell.angle_alpha   90.00
_cell.angle_beta   90.00
_cell.angle_gamma   90.00
#
_symmetry.space_group_name_H-M   'P 1'
#
loop_
_entity.id
_entity.type
_entity.pdbx_description
1 polymer ?
#
loop_
_entity_poly.entity_id
_entity_poly.type
_entity_poly.pdbx_seq_one_letter_code
_entity_poly.pdbx_strand_id
1 'polypeptide(L)'
;MTTTTNQAINEEKLGQFMGKVLSDFGGAASAVLTYIGDKLGLYKAMYDFGKPITSQQLANLTATSERYIREWLANQAAGGYLTYDPASQTYSLPIEHAQVLANENSPVYAVGGFQVTMSFYRDEAKILEAFKSGKGIAWGDHDKDLFEGTGKFATLIYSANLVSLWIPALDNGKVEQRLKQEGGLKVADIGCGYGTSTILMAKAYPNSKFYGFDNHPASIEYARNKAREEGLGEDRIRFEVASSTNFPLPPTNKEVGDDDGEYDLIAFFDCLHDMEDPQGAAAHALKTLKKPDGTVMIVEPFANDKLEDNLNPLGRMMYAASTMICVPASLSQNGPA
;
A
#
# COMPACT_ATOMS: atom_id res chain seq x y z
N MET A 1 26.02 -22.83 -40.58
CA MET A 1 25.82 -21.51 -41.25
C MET A 1 24.45 -21.02 -40.89
N THR A 2 24.36 -20.19 -39.89
CA THR A 2 23.11 -19.54 -39.45
C THR A 2 22.84 -18.35 -40.38
N THR A 3 21.88 -18.50 -41.28
CA THR A 3 21.37 -17.41 -42.12
C THR A 3 20.66 -16.41 -41.20
N THR A 4 21.34 -15.35 -40.83
CA THR A 4 20.74 -14.16 -40.29
C THR A 4 19.86 -13.54 -41.38
N THR A 5 18.57 -13.77 -41.36
CA THR A 5 17.61 -13.01 -42.16
C THR A 5 17.71 -11.56 -41.70
N ASN A 6 18.31 -10.72 -42.53
CA ASN A 6 18.36 -9.27 -42.38
C ASN A 6 16.91 -8.76 -42.59
N GLN A 7 16.09 -8.78 -41.51
CA GLN A 7 14.74 -8.23 -41.56
C GLN A 7 14.86 -6.72 -41.70
N ALA A 8 14.31 -6.14 -42.77
CA ALA A 8 14.31 -4.69 -42.94
C ALA A 8 13.55 -4.01 -41.81
N ILE A 9 14.15 -2.98 -41.24
CA ILE A 9 13.54 -2.20 -40.18
C ILE A 9 12.33 -1.46 -40.71
N ASN A 10 11.20 -1.57 -40.05
CA ASN A 10 10.02 -0.76 -40.34
C ASN A 10 10.15 0.56 -39.57
N GLU A 11 10.45 1.63 -40.27
CA GLU A 11 10.72 2.97 -39.69
C GLU A 11 9.51 3.54 -38.92
N GLU A 12 8.28 3.25 -39.34
CA GLU A 12 7.08 3.69 -38.64
C GLU A 12 6.95 3.03 -37.25
N LYS A 13 7.14 1.70 -37.20
CA LYS A 13 7.14 0.97 -35.93
C LYS A 13 8.28 1.40 -35.02
N LEU A 14 9.44 1.68 -35.58
CA LEU A 14 10.58 2.21 -34.84
C LEU A 14 10.25 3.57 -34.25
N GLY A 15 9.66 4.48 -35.01
CA GLY A 15 9.23 5.80 -34.52
C GLY A 15 8.19 5.72 -33.41
N GLN A 16 7.19 4.85 -33.55
CA GLN A 16 6.17 4.60 -32.52
C GLN A 16 6.81 4.07 -31.22
N PHE A 17 7.73 3.11 -31.32
CA PHE A 17 8.43 2.56 -30.15
C PHE A 17 9.34 3.59 -29.47
N MET A 18 10.05 4.41 -30.26
CA MET A 18 10.86 5.52 -29.72
C MET A 18 10.00 6.54 -28.95
N GLY A 19 8.82 6.89 -29.47
CA GLY A 19 7.86 7.74 -28.76
C GLY A 19 7.43 7.16 -27.42
N LYS A 20 7.14 5.85 -27.39
CA LYS A 20 6.83 5.14 -26.14
C LYS A 20 8.00 5.18 -25.15
N VAL A 21 9.23 4.92 -25.60
CA VAL A 21 10.43 4.94 -24.75
C VAL A 21 10.65 6.34 -24.15
N LEU A 22 10.47 7.41 -24.94
CA LEU A 22 10.57 8.79 -24.43
C LEU A 22 9.51 9.09 -23.37
N SER A 23 8.28 8.63 -23.58
CA SER A 23 7.21 8.76 -22.57
C SER A 23 7.55 8.02 -21.28
N ASP A 24 8.10 6.80 -21.37
CA ASP A 24 8.50 6.02 -20.22
C ASP A 24 9.67 6.68 -19.45
N PHE A 25 10.67 7.22 -20.14
CA PHE A 25 11.75 8.00 -19.53
C PHE A 25 11.24 9.25 -18.81
N GLY A 26 10.34 9.98 -19.49
CA GLY A 26 9.69 11.14 -18.91
C GLY A 26 8.93 10.78 -17.62
N GLY A 27 8.12 9.73 -17.65
CA GLY A 27 7.37 9.25 -16.48
C GLY A 27 8.28 8.80 -15.34
N ALA A 28 9.33 8.02 -15.65
CA ALA A 28 10.29 7.55 -14.66
C ALA A 28 11.02 8.70 -13.96
N ALA A 29 11.51 9.70 -14.72
CA ALA A 29 12.16 10.88 -14.15
C ALA A 29 11.17 11.77 -13.38
N SER A 30 9.97 11.97 -13.91
CA SER A 30 8.92 12.78 -13.26
C SER A 30 8.42 12.15 -11.96
N ALA A 31 8.45 10.82 -11.81
CA ALA A 31 8.09 10.16 -10.55
C ALA A 31 8.94 10.65 -9.37
N VAL A 32 10.24 10.89 -9.59
CA VAL A 32 11.15 11.49 -8.58
C VAL A 32 10.70 12.90 -8.22
N LEU A 33 10.34 13.71 -9.21
CA LEU A 33 9.89 15.09 -9.00
C LEU A 33 8.52 15.14 -8.31
N THR A 34 7.63 14.19 -8.61
CA THR A 34 6.34 14.07 -7.92
C THR A 34 6.54 13.73 -6.43
N TYR A 35 7.43 12.79 -6.13
CA TYR A 35 7.80 12.48 -4.75
C TYR A 35 8.43 13.68 -4.02
N ILE A 36 9.34 14.42 -4.68
CA ILE A 36 9.91 15.66 -4.12
C ILE A 36 8.82 16.70 -3.86
N GLY A 37 7.87 16.84 -4.79
CA GLY A 37 6.73 17.73 -4.64
C GLY A 37 5.86 17.40 -3.43
N ASP A 38 5.62 16.12 -3.17
CA ASP A 38 4.93 15.65 -1.96
C ASP A 38 5.75 15.98 -0.69
N LYS A 39 7.01 15.59 -0.65
CA LYS A 39 7.88 15.83 0.52
C LYS A 39 8.06 17.31 0.87
N LEU A 40 8.02 18.20 -0.11
CA LEU A 40 8.08 19.65 0.08
C LEU A 40 6.71 20.31 0.26
N GLY A 41 5.62 19.54 0.19
CA GLY A 41 4.25 20.04 0.30
C GLY A 41 3.82 20.95 -0.85
N LEU A 42 4.42 20.84 -2.04
CA LEU A 42 4.16 21.74 -3.16
C LEU A 42 2.72 21.60 -3.68
N TYR A 43 2.23 20.38 -3.84
CA TYR A 43 0.85 20.14 -4.27
C TYR A 43 -0.15 20.64 -3.22
N LYS A 44 0.11 20.38 -1.95
CA LYS A 44 -0.72 20.85 -0.85
C LYS A 44 -0.76 22.39 -0.81
N ALA A 45 0.38 23.05 -0.96
CA ALA A 45 0.45 24.51 -0.99
C ALA A 45 -0.35 25.09 -2.16
N MET A 46 -0.30 24.47 -3.36
CA MET A 46 -1.12 24.89 -4.50
C MET A 46 -2.61 24.67 -4.24
N TYR A 47 -2.98 23.54 -3.65
CA TYR A 47 -4.36 23.20 -3.30
C TYR A 47 -4.94 24.21 -2.27
N ASP A 48 -4.20 24.47 -1.19
CA ASP A 48 -4.62 25.41 -0.14
C ASP A 48 -4.66 26.86 -0.66
N PHE A 49 -3.79 27.22 -1.62
CA PHE A 49 -3.81 28.53 -2.26
C PHE A 49 -5.04 28.76 -3.15
N GLY A 50 -5.56 27.69 -3.76
CA GLY A 50 -6.88 27.63 -4.40
C GLY A 50 -7.08 28.47 -5.66
N LYS A 51 -6.00 29.00 -6.27
CA LYS A 51 -6.02 29.81 -7.50
C LYS A 51 -4.73 29.66 -8.29
N PRO A 52 -4.65 30.15 -9.56
CA PRO A 52 -3.42 30.12 -10.33
C PRO A 52 -2.25 30.79 -9.60
N ILE A 53 -1.07 30.20 -9.68
CA ILE A 53 0.13 30.59 -8.90
C ILE A 53 1.35 30.72 -9.80
N THR A 54 2.20 31.71 -9.55
CA THR A 54 3.51 31.82 -10.19
C THR A 54 4.56 31.00 -9.45
N SER A 55 5.69 30.70 -10.11
CA SER A 55 6.82 30.00 -9.48
C SER A 55 7.36 30.73 -8.25
N GLN A 56 7.43 32.06 -8.31
CA GLN A 56 7.87 32.86 -7.17
C GLN A 56 6.90 32.80 -5.99
N GLN A 57 5.60 32.81 -6.24
CA GLN A 57 4.59 32.71 -5.17
C GLN A 57 4.67 31.33 -4.48
N LEU A 58 4.76 30.24 -5.26
CA LEU A 58 4.88 28.90 -4.70
C LEU A 58 6.17 28.73 -3.90
N ALA A 59 7.30 29.23 -4.43
CA ALA A 59 8.57 29.20 -3.73
C ALA A 59 8.52 29.93 -2.37
N ASN A 60 7.86 31.09 -2.34
CA ASN A 60 7.66 31.85 -1.10
C ASN A 60 6.79 31.12 -0.08
N LEU A 61 5.69 30.48 -0.53
CA LEU A 61 4.77 29.72 0.33
C LEU A 61 5.43 28.49 0.96
N THR A 62 6.35 27.87 0.23
CA THR A 62 6.98 26.61 0.65
C THR A 62 8.42 26.78 1.16
N ALA A 63 8.89 28.03 1.28
CA ALA A 63 10.27 28.37 1.66
C ALA A 63 11.33 27.62 0.82
N THR A 64 11.10 27.52 -0.49
CA THR A 64 11.96 26.83 -1.45
C THR A 64 12.63 27.80 -2.43
N SER A 65 13.58 27.33 -3.22
CA SER A 65 14.24 28.12 -4.26
C SER A 65 13.36 28.23 -5.51
N GLU A 66 13.04 29.44 -5.91
CA GLU A 66 12.24 29.74 -7.11
C GLU A 66 12.81 29.08 -8.36
N ARG A 67 14.14 29.05 -8.50
CA ARG A 67 14.78 28.46 -9.68
C ARG A 67 14.46 26.97 -9.85
N TYR A 68 14.41 26.20 -8.74
CA TYR A 68 13.98 24.81 -8.77
C TYR A 68 12.49 24.66 -8.94
N ILE A 69 11.68 25.50 -8.29
CA ILE A 69 10.21 25.47 -8.42
C ILE A 69 9.79 25.76 -9.85
N ARG A 70 10.45 26.65 -10.58
CA ARG A 70 10.17 26.94 -11.97
C ARG A 70 10.33 25.71 -12.87
N GLU A 71 11.43 24.97 -12.71
CA GLU A 71 11.64 23.72 -13.45
C GLU A 71 10.67 22.63 -13.04
N TRP A 72 10.40 22.50 -11.74
CA TRP A 72 9.43 21.54 -11.23
C TRP A 72 8.03 21.79 -11.82
N LEU A 73 7.54 23.00 -11.76
CA LEU A 73 6.25 23.39 -12.33
C LEU A 73 6.18 23.12 -13.85
N ALA A 74 7.25 23.44 -14.59
CA ALA A 74 7.33 23.16 -16.01
C ALA A 74 7.27 21.65 -16.30
N ASN A 75 8.00 20.83 -15.53
CA ASN A 75 7.94 19.37 -15.66
C ASN A 75 6.54 18.83 -15.37
N GLN A 76 5.91 19.28 -14.29
CA GLN A 76 4.57 18.82 -13.90
C GLN A 76 3.51 19.25 -14.93
N ALA A 77 3.64 20.43 -15.51
CA ALA A 77 2.75 20.87 -16.58
C ALA A 77 2.97 20.08 -17.89
N ALA A 78 4.23 19.82 -18.25
CA ALA A 78 4.56 18.98 -19.41
C ALA A 78 4.07 17.53 -19.24
N GLY A 79 4.06 17.02 -18.00
CA GLY A 79 3.52 15.71 -17.64
C GLY A 79 1.99 15.67 -17.51
N GLY A 80 1.30 16.81 -17.65
CA GLY A 80 -0.16 16.90 -17.54
C GLY A 80 -0.71 16.88 -16.10
N TYR A 81 0.13 17.00 -15.08
CA TYR A 81 -0.30 17.06 -13.67
C TYR A 81 -0.80 18.47 -13.29
N LEU A 82 -0.23 19.49 -13.91
CA LEU A 82 -0.64 20.90 -13.77
C LEU A 82 -1.08 21.45 -15.10
N THR A 83 -1.85 22.52 -15.09
CA THR A 83 -2.13 23.36 -16.26
C THR A 83 -1.28 24.62 -16.21
N TYR A 84 -0.87 25.15 -17.38
CA TYR A 84 -0.12 26.39 -17.52
C TYR A 84 -0.88 27.38 -18.39
N ASP A 85 -1.01 28.61 -17.91
CA ASP A 85 -1.54 29.73 -18.70
C ASP A 85 -0.38 30.62 -19.18
N PRO A 86 -0.12 30.67 -20.50
CA PRO A 86 0.97 31.49 -21.04
C PRO A 86 0.72 32.99 -20.96
N ALA A 87 -0.55 33.41 -20.87
CA ALA A 87 -0.88 34.86 -20.81
C ALA A 87 -0.54 35.45 -19.45
N SER A 88 -0.85 34.76 -18.38
CA SER A 88 -0.55 35.17 -17.00
C SER A 88 0.76 34.59 -16.45
N GLN A 89 1.37 33.64 -17.14
CA GLN A 89 2.55 32.87 -16.71
C GLN A 89 2.31 32.17 -15.35
N THR A 90 1.10 31.64 -15.14
CA THR A 90 0.71 30.95 -13.92
C THR A 90 0.41 29.48 -14.15
N TYR A 91 0.52 28.71 -13.07
CA TYR A 91 0.20 27.29 -13.03
C TYR A 91 -1.01 27.05 -12.14
N SER A 92 -1.81 26.05 -12.48
CA SER A 92 -2.95 25.63 -11.66
C SER A 92 -2.91 24.13 -11.45
N LEU A 93 -3.27 23.69 -10.25
CA LEU A 93 -3.56 22.30 -9.93
C LEU A 93 -5.07 22.09 -10.09
N PRO A 94 -5.53 21.37 -11.13
CA PRO A 94 -6.95 21.06 -11.31
C PRO A 94 -7.51 20.36 -10.07
N ILE A 95 -8.78 20.62 -9.74
CA ILE A 95 -9.39 20.07 -8.51
C ILE A 95 -9.42 18.54 -8.51
N GLU A 96 -9.59 17.91 -9.68
CA GLU A 96 -9.55 16.46 -9.86
C GLU A 96 -8.15 15.92 -9.60
N HIS A 97 -7.11 16.61 -10.07
CA HIS A 97 -5.73 16.22 -9.82
C HIS A 97 -5.34 16.44 -8.35
N ALA A 98 -5.89 17.48 -7.72
CA ALA A 98 -5.69 17.74 -6.30
C ALA A 98 -6.23 16.60 -5.41
N GLN A 99 -7.32 15.92 -5.82
CA GLN A 99 -7.82 14.74 -5.08
C GLN A 99 -6.79 13.61 -5.04
N VAL A 100 -5.95 13.50 -6.05
CA VAL A 100 -4.94 12.44 -6.16
C VAL A 100 -3.61 12.84 -5.51
N LEU A 101 -3.24 14.13 -5.58
CA LEU A 101 -1.88 14.61 -5.28
C LEU A 101 -1.75 15.47 -4.02
N ALA A 102 -2.87 16.05 -3.51
CA ALA A 102 -2.84 17.05 -2.45
C ALA A 102 -3.81 16.83 -1.30
N ASN A 103 -4.99 16.26 -1.57
CA ASN A 103 -6.02 16.06 -0.57
C ASN A 103 -5.84 14.71 0.15
N GLU A 104 -5.18 14.71 1.29
CA GLU A 104 -4.92 13.52 2.11
C GLU A 104 -6.20 12.81 2.61
N ASN A 105 -7.35 13.47 2.59
CA ASN A 105 -8.63 12.86 2.96
C ASN A 105 -9.39 12.29 1.75
N SER A 106 -8.84 12.40 0.55
CA SER A 106 -9.47 11.88 -0.66
C SER A 106 -9.33 10.36 -0.75
N PRO A 107 -10.38 9.61 -1.08
CA PRO A 107 -10.30 8.16 -1.26
C PRO A 107 -9.44 7.74 -2.46
N VAL A 108 -9.00 8.68 -3.29
CA VAL A 108 -8.12 8.46 -4.45
C VAL A 108 -6.75 9.12 -4.31
N TYR A 109 -6.38 9.53 -3.10
CA TYR A 109 -5.05 10.10 -2.83
C TYR A 109 -3.96 9.05 -3.06
N ALA A 110 -3.01 9.27 -3.97
CA ALA A 110 -2.13 8.21 -4.47
C ALA A 110 -0.62 8.52 -4.38
N VAL A 111 -0.22 9.59 -3.71
CA VAL A 111 1.22 9.96 -3.63
C VAL A 111 2.08 8.91 -2.91
N GLY A 112 1.50 8.09 -2.02
CA GLY A 112 2.17 6.96 -1.42
C GLY A 112 2.76 5.99 -2.44
N GLY A 113 2.11 5.82 -3.60
CA GLY A 113 2.64 5.02 -4.71
C GLY A 113 3.95 5.56 -5.30
N PHE A 114 4.13 6.89 -5.34
CA PHE A 114 5.40 7.49 -5.74
C PHE A 114 6.49 7.27 -4.69
N GLN A 115 6.13 7.26 -3.40
CA GLN A 115 7.07 6.92 -2.33
C GLN A 115 7.53 5.45 -2.42
N VAL A 116 6.61 4.51 -2.68
CA VAL A 116 6.95 3.11 -2.99
C VAL A 116 7.87 3.02 -4.21
N THR A 117 7.56 3.76 -5.28
CA THR A 117 8.40 3.78 -6.48
C THR A 117 9.84 4.22 -6.18
N MET A 118 10.03 5.18 -5.24
CA MET A 118 11.39 5.59 -4.84
C MET A 118 12.17 4.49 -4.14
N SER A 119 11.52 3.59 -3.41
CA SER A 119 12.21 2.43 -2.82
C SER A 119 12.80 1.52 -3.90
N PHE A 120 12.11 1.33 -5.03
CA PHE A 120 12.62 0.54 -6.16
C PHE A 120 13.92 1.09 -6.72
N TYR A 121 14.03 2.41 -6.86
CA TYR A 121 15.27 3.06 -7.31
C TYR A 121 16.41 2.90 -6.32
N ARG A 122 16.12 2.90 -5.00
CA ARG A 122 17.15 2.75 -3.96
C ARG A 122 17.57 1.31 -3.74
N ASP A 123 16.66 0.37 -3.96
CA ASP A 123 16.91 -1.07 -3.81
C ASP A 123 17.38 -1.75 -5.10
N GLU A 124 17.61 -0.98 -6.19
CA GLU A 124 18.00 -1.52 -7.50
C GLU A 124 19.14 -2.54 -7.42
N ALA A 125 20.19 -2.24 -6.66
CA ALA A 125 21.35 -3.12 -6.51
C ALA A 125 20.99 -4.46 -5.84
N LYS A 126 20.10 -4.44 -4.84
CA LYS A 126 19.60 -5.65 -4.17
C LYS A 126 18.73 -6.48 -5.10
N ILE A 127 17.86 -5.80 -5.87
CA ILE A 127 16.98 -6.44 -6.85
C ILE A 127 17.81 -7.09 -7.96
N LEU A 128 18.85 -6.41 -8.46
CA LEU A 128 19.77 -6.96 -9.46
C LEU A 128 20.47 -8.24 -8.95
N GLU A 129 20.86 -8.27 -7.69
CA GLU A 129 21.45 -9.46 -7.09
C GLU A 129 20.43 -10.58 -6.89
N ALA A 130 19.19 -10.25 -6.52
CA ALA A 130 18.10 -11.22 -6.44
C ALA A 130 17.83 -11.89 -7.80
N PHE A 131 17.83 -11.15 -8.90
CA PHE A 131 17.70 -11.70 -10.27
C PHE A 131 18.82 -12.69 -10.62
N LYS A 132 20.05 -12.46 -10.14
CA LYS A 132 21.21 -13.32 -10.43
C LYS A 132 21.25 -14.56 -9.57
N SER A 133 20.94 -14.40 -8.28
CA SER A 133 21.09 -15.46 -7.28
C SER A 133 19.85 -16.35 -7.15
N GLY A 134 18.68 -15.85 -7.55
CA GLY A 134 17.38 -16.48 -7.25
C GLY A 134 16.99 -16.39 -5.76
N LYS A 135 17.75 -15.63 -4.96
CA LYS A 135 17.44 -15.39 -3.54
C LYS A 135 16.49 -14.20 -3.44
N GLY A 136 15.61 -14.23 -2.44
CA GLY A 136 14.73 -13.11 -2.15
C GLY A 136 15.41 -11.94 -1.43
N ILE A 137 14.61 -10.93 -1.14
CA ILE A 137 14.94 -9.78 -0.29
C ILE A 137 13.89 -9.78 0.82
N ALA A 138 14.33 -9.92 2.07
CA ALA A 138 13.38 -9.89 3.18
C ALA A 138 12.67 -8.53 3.25
N TRP A 139 11.41 -8.55 3.69
CA TRP A 139 10.61 -7.32 3.81
C TRP A 139 11.39 -6.22 4.54
N GLY A 140 11.97 -6.53 5.71
CA GLY A 140 12.72 -5.59 6.53
C GLY A 140 14.03 -5.05 5.91
N ASP A 141 14.51 -5.65 4.81
CA ASP A 141 15.76 -5.23 4.15
C ASP A 141 15.53 -4.20 3.04
N HIS A 142 14.28 -3.89 2.72
CA HIS A 142 13.94 -2.84 1.76
C HIS A 142 14.19 -1.43 2.32
N ASP A 143 14.28 -0.44 1.39
CA ASP A 143 14.34 0.96 1.79
C ASP A 143 13.06 1.37 2.56
N LYS A 144 13.23 2.23 3.57
CA LYS A 144 12.12 2.68 4.44
C LYS A 144 10.94 3.30 3.68
N ASP A 145 11.16 3.89 2.52
CA ASP A 145 10.10 4.47 1.71
C ASP A 145 9.12 3.41 1.17
N LEU A 146 9.51 2.12 1.14
CA LEU A 146 8.57 1.03 0.86
C LEU A 146 7.50 0.97 1.96
N PHE A 147 7.91 0.89 3.23
CA PHE A 147 7.00 0.75 4.37
C PHE A 147 6.11 1.96 4.55
N GLU A 148 6.71 3.17 4.51
CA GLU A 148 5.98 4.42 4.65
C GLU A 148 4.98 4.63 3.51
N GLY A 149 5.38 4.36 2.27
CA GLY A 149 4.56 4.50 1.07
C GLY A 149 3.41 3.49 1.03
N THR A 150 3.70 2.23 1.33
CA THR A 150 2.68 1.17 1.43
C THR A 150 1.70 1.46 2.54
N GLY A 151 2.17 1.91 3.71
CA GLY A 151 1.30 2.31 4.83
C GLY A 151 0.35 3.45 4.45
N LYS A 152 0.82 4.49 3.75
CA LYS A 152 -0.03 5.57 3.24
C LYS A 152 -1.08 5.05 2.26
N PHE A 153 -0.66 4.21 1.32
CA PHE A 153 -1.54 3.64 0.30
C PHE A 153 -2.60 2.71 0.92
N ALA A 154 -2.19 1.82 1.82
CA ALA A 154 -3.08 0.93 2.57
C ALA A 154 -4.09 1.72 3.42
N THR A 155 -3.65 2.80 4.07
CA THR A 155 -4.53 3.65 4.88
C THR A 155 -5.72 4.17 4.08
N LEU A 156 -5.50 4.60 2.83
CA LEU A 156 -6.57 5.11 1.98
C LEU A 156 -7.56 4.03 1.58
N ILE A 157 -7.04 2.89 1.10
CA ILE A 157 -7.87 1.76 0.66
C ILE A 157 -8.70 1.25 1.83
N TYR A 158 -8.08 1.07 2.99
CA TYR A 158 -8.77 0.53 4.17
C TYR A 158 -9.75 1.55 4.76
N SER A 159 -9.39 2.83 4.84
CA SER A 159 -10.30 3.88 5.32
C SER A 159 -11.55 4.03 4.45
N ALA A 160 -11.40 3.87 3.15
CA ALA A 160 -12.53 3.97 2.21
C ALA A 160 -13.43 2.73 2.22
N ASN A 161 -12.88 1.53 2.46
CA ASN A 161 -13.60 0.30 2.15
C ASN A 161 -13.80 -0.63 3.35
N LEU A 162 -12.85 -0.72 4.29
CA LEU A 162 -12.82 -1.77 5.32
C LEU A 162 -14.09 -1.77 6.17
N VAL A 163 -14.41 -0.64 6.78
CA VAL A 163 -15.54 -0.50 7.70
C VAL A 163 -16.86 -0.26 6.95
N SER A 164 -16.80 0.43 5.80
CA SER A 164 -18.00 0.86 5.09
C SER A 164 -18.54 -0.16 4.09
N LEU A 165 -17.68 -1.05 3.57
CA LEU A 165 -18.04 -1.99 2.51
C LEU A 165 -17.66 -3.44 2.83
N TRP A 166 -16.40 -3.70 3.20
CA TRP A 166 -15.91 -5.08 3.28
C TRP A 166 -16.45 -5.84 4.49
N ILE A 167 -16.37 -5.26 5.68
CA ILE A 167 -16.92 -5.90 6.89
C ILE A 167 -18.44 -6.07 6.80
N PRO A 168 -19.23 -5.07 6.36
CA PRO A 168 -20.67 -5.24 6.14
C PRO A 168 -21.05 -6.31 5.11
N ALA A 169 -20.16 -6.64 4.16
CA ALA A 169 -20.41 -7.72 3.19
C ALA A 169 -20.25 -9.13 3.77
N LEU A 170 -19.56 -9.28 4.92
CA LEU A 170 -19.31 -10.59 5.52
C LEU A 170 -20.61 -11.18 6.08
N ASP A 171 -20.92 -12.39 5.64
CA ASP A 171 -22.13 -13.15 6.02
C ASP A 171 -23.42 -12.29 6.03
N ASN A 172 -23.61 -11.51 4.95
CA ASN A 172 -24.77 -10.62 4.81
C ASN A 172 -24.98 -9.66 6.00
N GLY A 173 -23.88 -9.11 6.55
CA GLY A 173 -23.88 -8.14 7.64
C GLY A 173 -23.91 -8.74 9.05
N LYS A 174 -23.99 -10.04 9.20
CA LYS A 174 -24.04 -10.67 10.55
C LYS A 174 -22.74 -10.49 11.34
N VAL A 175 -21.59 -10.55 10.64
CA VAL A 175 -20.28 -10.32 11.31
C VAL A 175 -20.23 -8.89 11.86
N GLU A 176 -20.65 -7.90 11.09
CA GLU A 176 -20.70 -6.51 11.56
C GLU A 176 -21.64 -6.30 12.74
N GLN A 177 -22.83 -6.94 12.69
CA GLN A 177 -23.78 -6.88 13.81
C GLN A 177 -23.15 -7.42 15.10
N ARG A 178 -22.45 -8.56 15.04
CA ARG A 178 -21.76 -9.16 16.18
C ARG A 178 -20.60 -8.28 16.69
N LEU A 179 -19.84 -7.63 15.78
CA LEU A 179 -18.79 -6.68 16.15
C LEU A 179 -19.32 -5.48 16.95
N LYS A 180 -20.56 -5.06 16.69
CA LYS A 180 -21.24 -3.93 17.36
C LYS A 180 -21.97 -4.31 18.66
N GLN A 181 -22.30 -5.57 18.86
CA GLN A 181 -23.02 -6.04 20.07
C GLN A 181 -22.19 -5.91 21.33
N GLU A 182 -22.84 -5.90 22.49
CA GLU A 182 -22.20 -6.01 23.80
C GLU A 182 -21.44 -7.33 23.89
N GLY A 183 -20.19 -7.28 24.38
CA GLY A 183 -19.26 -8.41 24.36
C GLY A 183 -18.44 -8.54 23.08
N GLY A 184 -18.93 -8.03 21.95
CA GLY A 184 -18.20 -7.94 20.69
C GLY A 184 -17.62 -9.25 20.16
N LEU A 185 -16.60 -9.14 19.34
CA LEU A 185 -15.85 -10.26 18.77
C LEU A 185 -14.35 -10.17 19.13
N LYS A 186 -13.66 -11.31 19.10
CA LYS A 186 -12.21 -11.41 19.10
C LYS A 186 -11.74 -11.52 17.65
N VAL A 187 -10.97 -10.52 17.21
CA VAL A 187 -10.53 -10.38 15.81
C VAL A 187 -9.02 -10.50 15.74
N ALA A 188 -8.51 -11.41 14.91
CA ALA A 188 -7.09 -11.49 14.57
C ALA A 188 -6.84 -10.86 13.18
N ASP A 189 -5.78 -10.08 13.07
CA ASP A 189 -5.27 -9.48 11.84
C ASP A 189 -3.85 -10.01 11.61
N ILE A 190 -3.70 -10.89 10.62
CA ILE A 190 -2.48 -11.65 10.37
C ILE A 190 -1.70 -10.97 9.24
N GLY A 191 -0.42 -10.68 9.48
CA GLY A 191 0.39 -9.83 8.61
C GLY A 191 -0.04 -8.36 8.73
N CYS A 192 -0.33 -7.90 9.95
CA CYS A 192 -0.92 -6.59 10.21
C CYS A 192 0.00 -5.39 9.87
N GLY A 193 1.29 -5.63 9.61
CA GLY A 193 2.25 -4.58 9.32
C GLY A 193 2.26 -3.45 10.36
N TYR A 194 2.02 -2.23 9.92
CA TYR A 194 1.91 -1.04 10.77
C TYR A 194 0.59 -0.92 11.57
N GLY A 195 -0.27 -1.94 11.48
CA GLY A 195 -1.51 -2.02 12.24
C GLY A 195 -2.65 -1.13 11.73
N THR A 196 -2.57 -0.63 10.50
CA THR A 196 -3.57 0.30 9.94
C THR A 196 -4.97 -0.29 9.93
N SER A 197 -5.16 -1.51 9.40
CA SER A 197 -6.42 -2.25 9.36
C SER A 197 -6.95 -2.52 10.77
N THR A 198 -6.08 -3.03 11.64
CA THR A 198 -6.41 -3.37 13.03
C THR A 198 -6.89 -2.15 13.80
N ILE A 199 -6.19 -1.01 13.69
CA ILE A 199 -6.54 0.26 14.35
C ILE A 199 -7.87 0.80 13.83
N LEU A 200 -8.10 0.78 12.51
CA LEU A 200 -9.36 1.22 11.91
C LEU A 200 -10.54 0.39 12.43
N MET A 201 -10.40 -0.94 12.48
CA MET A 201 -11.42 -1.82 13.04
C MET A 201 -11.66 -1.55 14.52
N ALA A 202 -10.59 -1.39 15.31
CA ALA A 202 -10.71 -1.13 16.76
C ALA A 202 -11.42 0.20 17.06
N LYS A 203 -11.22 1.22 16.24
CA LYS A 203 -11.94 2.52 16.34
C LYS A 203 -13.42 2.38 15.98
N ALA A 204 -13.72 1.63 14.93
CA ALA A 204 -15.08 1.47 14.44
C ALA A 204 -15.96 0.56 15.32
N TYR A 205 -15.37 -0.43 15.99
CA TYR A 205 -16.09 -1.45 16.74
C TYR A 205 -15.65 -1.50 18.21
N PRO A 206 -16.10 -0.53 19.04
CA PRO A 206 -15.63 -0.35 20.42
C PRO A 206 -15.95 -1.52 21.35
N ASN A 207 -16.85 -2.39 21.04
CA ASN A 207 -17.22 -3.55 21.85
C ASN A 207 -16.35 -4.80 21.60
N SER A 208 -15.53 -4.78 20.54
CA SER A 208 -14.70 -5.91 20.11
C SER A 208 -13.24 -5.75 20.52
N LYS A 209 -12.49 -6.86 20.53
CA LYS A 209 -11.06 -6.91 20.85
C LYS A 209 -10.26 -7.31 19.61
N PHE A 210 -9.13 -6.67 19.40
CA PHE A 210 -8.32 -6.82 18.20
C PHE A 210 -6.90 -7.25 18.53
N TYR A 211 -6.37 -8.16 17.73
CA TYR A 211 -5.05 -8.75 17.88
C TYR A 211 -4.33 -8.70 16.53
N GLY A 212 -3.30 -7.89 16.41
CA GLY A 212 -2.47 -7.80 15.19
C GLY A 212 -1.20 -8.64 15.36
N PHE A 213 -0.89 -9.43 14.35
CA PHE A 213 0.29 -10.29 14.31
C PHE A 213 1.10 -10.02 13.06
N ASP A 214 2.41 -9.89 13.23
CA ASP A 214 3.35 -9.72 12.14
C ASP A 214 4.71 -10.32 12.54
N ASN A 215 5.46 -10.84 11.57
CA ASN A 215 6.79 -11.41 11.84
C ASN A 215 7.89 -10.34 11.93
N HIS A 216 7.61 -9.08 11.54
CA HIS A 216 8.57 -7.98 11.54
C HIS A 216 8.49 -7.14 12.83
N PRO A 217 9.49 -7.23 13.74
CA PRO A 217 9.42 -6.57 15.05
C PRO A 217 9.27 -5.05 14.98
N ALA A 218 9.92 -4.39 14.01
CA ALA A 218 9.84 -2.94 13.87
C ALA A 218 8.42 -2.47 13.44
N SER A 219 7.73 -3.25 12.60
CA SER A 219 6.33 -3.00 12.24
C SER A 219 5.41 -3.08 13.46
N ILE A 220 5.60 -4.10 14.29
CA ILE A 220 4.84 -4.28 15.53
C ILE A 220 5.08 -3.14 16.54
N GLU A 221 6.32 -2.70 16.68
CA GLU A 221 6.61 -1.56 17.55
C GLU A 221 5.94 -0.27 17.04
N TYR A 222 5.99 -0.03 15.73
CA TYR A 222 5.29 1.08 15.10
C TYR A 222 3.77 1.00 15.34
N ALA A 223 3.16 -0.16 15.13
CA ALA A 223 1.73 -0.38 15.32
C ALA A 223 1.29 -0.13 16.77
N ARG A 224 2.09 -0.57 17.77
CA ARG A 224 1.85 -0.30 19.20
C ARG A 224 1.89 1.20 19.51
N ASN A 225 2.88 1.91 18.96
CA ASN A 225 3.02 3.35 19.15
C ASN A 225 1.82 4.08 18.54
N LYS A 226 1.44 3.71 17.31
CA LYS A 226 0.31 4.30 16.61
C LYS A 226 -1.02 4.06 17.32
N ALA A 227 -1.26 2.87 17.85
CA ALA A 227 -2.46 2.58 18.63
C ALA A 227 -2.55 3.45 19.90
N ARG A 228 -1.42 3.65 20.60
CA ARG A 228 -1.36 4.56 21.76
C ARG A 228 -1.64 6.01 21.40
N GLU A 229 -1.09 6.52 20.29
CA GLU A 229 -1.37 7.84 19.77
C GLU A 229 -2.86 8.06 19.47
N GLU A 230 -3.53 6.99 19.00
CA GLU A 230 -4.97 6.98 18.70
C GLU A 230 -5.84 6.72 19.94
N GLY A 231 -5.25 6.64 21.15
CA GLY A 231 -5.97 6.45 22.41
C GLY A 231 -6.52 5.05 22.62
N LEU A 232 -5.99 4.04 21.92
CA LEU A 232 -6.42 2.64 22.07
C LEU A 232 -5.53 1.90 23.07
N GLY A 233 -6.15 1.40 24.14
CA GLY A 233 -5.47 0.63 25.21
C GLY A 233 -5.30 -0.86 24.86
N GLU A 234 -4.39 -1.53 25.59
CA GLU A 234 -4.10 -2.96 25.41
C GLU A 234 -5.27 -3.89 25.80
N ASP A 235 -6.25 -3.39 26.49
CA ASP A 235 -7.51 -4.07 26.76
C ASP A 235 -8.40 -4.20 25.51
N ARG A 236 -8.15 -3.37 24.51
CA ARG A 236 -8.89 -3.27 23.25
C ARG A 236 -8.10 -3.77 22.05
N ILE A 237 -6.81 -3.45 21.97
CA ILE A 237 -5.96 -3.77 20.84
C ILE A 237 -4.58 -4.23 21.32
N ARG A 238 -4.08 -5.34 20.78
CA ARG A 238 -2.73 -5.85 21.05
C ARG A 238 -2.01 -6.16 19.76
N PHE A 239 -0.72 -5.89 19.75
CA PHE A 239 0.15 -6.23 18.64
C PHE A 239 1.30 -7.10 19.15
N GLU A 240 1.52 -8.24 18.50
CA GLU A 240 2.55 -9.21 18.91
C GLU A 240 3.36 -9.69 17.70
N VAL A 241 4.67 -9.91 17.92
CA VAL A 241 5.52 -10.53 16.91
C VAL A 241 5.22 -12.02 16.87
N ALA A 242 4.67 -12.50 15.76
CA ALA A 242 4.34 -13.91 15.58
C ALA A 242 4.37 -14.32 14.10
N SER A 243 4.63 -15.60 13.85
CA SER A 243 4.47 -16.18 12.51
C SER A 243 3.00 -16.41 12.19
N SER A 244 2.64 -16.27 10.92
CA SER A 244 1.31 -16.58 10.41
C SER A 244 0.88 -18.04 10.60
N THR A 245 1.83 -18.95 10.74
CA THR A 245 1.59 -20.38 10.98
C THR A 245 1.53 -20.76 12.45
N ASN A 246 1.79 -19.82 13.37
CA ASN A 246 1.84 -20.10 14.83
C ASN A 246 1.54 -18.87 15.70
N PHE A 247 0.62 -18.00 15.29
CA PHE A 247 0.18 -16.92 16.15
C PHE A 247 -0.63 -17.46 17.36
N PRO A 248 -0.53 -16.81 18.54
CA PRO A 248 -1.17 -17.30 19.76
C PRO A 248 -2.69 -17.14 19.73
N LEU A 249 -3.39 -17.95 20.50
CA LEU A 249 -4.80 -17.76 20.80
C LEU A 249 -5.03 -16.50 21.64
N PRO A 250 -6.22 -15.86 21.58
CA PRO A 250 -6.52 -14.72 22.39
C PRO A 250 -6.56 -15.12 23.88
N PRO A 251 -6.19 -14.22 24.80
CA PRO A 251 -6.28 -14.48 26.23
C PRO A 251 -7.72 -14.87 26.63
N THR A 252 -7.84 -15.93 27.42
CA THR A 252 -9.11 -16.36 28.00
C THR A 252 -9.34 -15.67 29.35
N ASN A 253 -10.53 -15.16 29.58
CA ASN A 253 -10.92 -14.64 30.88
C ASN A 253 -11.86 -15.67 31.53
N LYS A 254 -11.28 -16.63 32.25
CA LYS A 254 -12.01 -17.72 32.91
C LYS A 254 -13.02 -17.23 34.00
N GLU A 255 -12.83 -16.03 34.51
CA GLU A 255 -13.73 -15.45 35.53
C GLU A 255 -15.07 -14.97 34.93
N VAL A 256 -15.13 -14.74 33.62
CA VAL A 256 -16.33 -14.24 32.92
C VAL A 256 -16.99 -15.34 32.06
N GLY A 257 -16.53 -16.60 32.14
CA GLY A 257 -17.10 -17.71 31.34
C GLY A 257 -16.67 -17.70 29.88
N ASP A 258 -15.57 -17.04 29.57
CA ASP A 258 -14.97 -16.96 28.25
C ASP A 258 -14.13 -18.24 28.00
N ASP A 259 -14.83 -19.32 27.63
CA ASP A 259 -14.27 -20.69 27.59
C ASP A 259 -13.44 -20.99 26.34
N ASP A 260 -13.64 -20.24 25.26
CA ASP A 260 -13.05 -20.57 23.98
C ASP A 260 -11.96 -19.55 23.63
N GLY A 261 -10.70 -19.92 23.85
CA GLY A 261 -9.54 -19.17 23.38
C GLY A 261 -9.43 -19.19 21.85
N GLU A 262 -10.50 -18.80 21.11
CA GLU A 262 -10.59 -18.81 19.67
C GLU A 262 -10.98 -17.43 19.14
N TYR A 263 -10.65 -17.18 17.86
CA TYR A 263 -11.03 -15.95 17.19
C TYR A 263 -12.36 -16.09 16.47
N ASP A 264 -13.21 -15.08 16.56
CA ASP A 264 -14.48 -15.01 15.84
C ASP A 264 -14.28 -14.57 14.38
N LEU A 265 -13.28 -13.72 14.15
CA LEU A 265 -12.89 -13.24 12.82
C LEU A 265 -11.36 -13.28 12.71
N ILE A 266 -10.86 -13.89 11.63
CA ILE A 266 -9.44 -13.84 11.27
C ILE A 266 -9.33 -13.16 9.91
N ALA A 267 -8.47 -12.15 9.81
CA ALA A 267 -8.30 -11.36 8.60
C ALA A 267 -6.86 -11.43 8.09
N PHE A 268 -6.72 -11.42 6.76
CA PHE A 268 -5.47 -11.26 6.02
C PHE A 268 -5.67 -10.11 5.03
N PHE A 269 -4.84 -9.10 5.10
CA PHE A 269 -4.93 -7.94 4.22
C PHE A 269 -3.63 -7.76 3.44
N ASP A 270 -3.68 -8.07 2.14
CA ASP A 270 -2.57 -7.85 1.20
C ASP A 270 -1.24 -8.46 1.69
N CYS A 271 -1.27 -9.71 2.15
CA CYS A 271 -0.12 -10.33 2.79
C CYS A 271 -0.01 -11.85 2.59
N LEU A 272 -1.12 -12.54 2.29
CA LEU A 272 -1.12 -14.01 2.22
C LEU A 272 -0.25 -14.53 1.05
N HIS A 273 -0.23 -13.80 -0.06
CA HIS A 273 0.57 -14.12 -1.25
C HIS A 273 2.08 -13.96 -1.04
N ASP A 274 2.50 -13.20 -0.03
CA ASP A 274 3.92 -12.95 0.30
C ASP A 274 4.48 -13.91 1.36
N MET A 275 3.62 -14.74 1.99
CA MET A 275 4.01 -15.58 3.11
C MET A 275 4.88 -16.77 2.67
N GLU A 276 5.73 -17.24 3.61
CA GLU A 276 6.53 -18.47 3.46
C GLU A 276 5.65 -19.68 3.20
N ASP A 277 4.60 -19.85 3.99
CA ASP A 277 3.67 -20.98 3.94
C ASP A 277 2.21 -20.49 4.02
N PRO A 278 1.64 -20.03 2.89
CA PRO A 278 0.26 -19.57 2.86
C PRO A 278 -0.75 -20.68 3.19
N GLN A 279 -0.43 -21.95 2.87
CA GLN A 279 -1.28 -23.09 3.23
C GLN A 279 -1.25 -23.36 4.74
N GLY A 280 -0.07 -23.34 5.35
CA GLY A 280 0.08 -23.45 6.80
C GLY A 280 -0.58 -22.30 7.55
N ALA A 281 -0.48 -21.06 7.04
CA ALA A 281 -1.16 -19.91 7.59
C ALA A 281 -2.69 -20.09 7.56
N ALA A 282 -3.25 -20.52 6.44
CA ALA A 282 -4.68 -20.82 6.32
C ALA A 282 -5.11 -21.99 7.24
N ALA A 283 -4.30 -23.03 7.33
CA ALA A 283 -4.56 -24.17 8.23
C ALA A 283 -4.54 -23.76 9.70
N HIS A 284 -3.58 -22.90 10.09
CA HIS A 284 -3.51 -22.38 11.46
C HIS A 284 -4.69 -21.45 11.78
N ALA A 285 -5.08 -20.60 10.84
CA ALA A 285 -6.28 -19.77 10.96
C ALA A 285 -7.52 -20.63 11.19
N LEU A 286 -7.74 -21.68 10.39
CA LEU A 286 -8.87 -22.60 10.57
C LEU A 286 -8.83 -23.35 11.90
N LYS A 287 -7.64 -23.61 12.46
CA LYS A 287 -7.47 -24.27 13.76
C LYS A 287 -7.81 -23.35 14.92
N THR A 288 -7.53 -22.06 14.80
CA THR A 288 -7.70 -21.04 15.84
C THR A 288 -9.02 -20.28 15.71
N LEU A 289 -9.78 -20.57 14.65
CA LEU A 289 -11.07 -19.96 14.37
C LEU A 289 -12.18 -20.67 15.13
N LYS A 290 -13.07 -19.89 15.75
CA LYS A 290 -14.25 -20.35 16.49
C LYS A 290 -15.21 -21.14 15.59
N LYS A 291 -15.69 -22.25 16.10
CA LYS A 291 -16.62 -23.10 15.35
C LYS A 291 -17.99 -23.16 16.04
N PRO A 292 -19.08 -23.20 15.26
CA PRO A 292 -19.15 -23.19 13.78
C PRO A 292 -19.15 -21.80 13.14
N ASP A 293 -19.20 -20.71 13.90
CA ASP A 293 -19.63 -19.37 13.48
C ASP A 293 -18.45 -18.39 13.20
N GLY A 294 -17.21 -18.86 13.21
CA GLY A 294 -16.05 -18.04 12.91
C GLY A 294 -15.93 -17.75 11.40
N THR A 295 -15.37 -16.59 11.08
CA THR A 295 -15.20 -16.11 9.71
C THR A 295 -13.74 -15.85 9.40
N VAL A 296 -13.29 -16.24 8.20
CA VAL A 296 -12.00 -15.81 7.65
C VAL A 296 -12.27 -14.77 6.56
N MET A 297 -11.57 -13.65 6.64
CA MET A 297 -11.60 -12.57 5.65
C MET A 297 -10.24 -12.48 4.96
N ILE A 298 -10.22 -12.58 3.63
CA ILE A 298 -9.00 -12.43 2.84
C ILE A 298 -9.24 -11.30 1.84
N VAL A 299 -8.34 -10.32 1.85
CA VAL A 299 -8.34 -9.19 0.93
C VAL A 299 -6.99 -9.14 0.25
N GLU A 300 -6.98 -9.33 -1.06
CA GLU A 300 -5.78 -9.40 -1.88
C GLU A 300 -5.94 -8.55 -3.14
N PRO A 301 -4.84 -8.11 -3.77
CA PRO A 301 -4.90 -7.44 -5.05
C PRO A 301 -5.52 -8.35 -6.11
N PHE A 302 -6.47 -7.79 -6.88
CA PHE A 302 -7.11 -8.57 -7.95
C PHE A 302 -6.17 -8.73 -9.15
N ALA A 303 -6.05 -9.97 -9.61
CA ALA A 303 -5.44 -10.31 -10.90
C ALA A 303 -6.31 -11.36 -11.61
N ASN A 304 -6.31 -11.32 -12.95
CA ASN A 304 -6.93 -12.38 -13.75
C ASN A 304 -6.01 -13.61 -13.81
N ASP A 305 -6.58 -14.79 -14.02
CA ASP A 305 -5.83 -16.05 -14.09
C ASP A 305 -4.88 -16.13 -15.29
N LYS A 306 -5.23 -15.48 -16.39
CA LYS A 306 -4.45 -15.52 -17.63
C LYS A 306 -3.61 -14.27 -17.79
N LEU A 307 -2.38 -14.47 -18.26
CA LEU A 307 -1.43 -13.39 -18.52
C LEU A 307 -2.01 -12.34 -19.48
N GLU A 308 -2.63 -12.79 -20.57
CA GLU A 308 -3.18 -11.91 -21.60
C GLU A 308 -4.24 -10.93 -21.08
N ASP A 309 -5.00 -11.31 -20.05
CA ASP A 309 -6.04 -10.49 -19.43
C ASP A 309 -5.46 -9.42 -18.49
N ASN A 310 -4.18 -9.55 -18.12
CA ASN A 310 -3.42 -8.62 -17.28
C ASN A 310 -2.47 -7.71 -18.08
N LEU A 311 -2.39 -7.84 -19.42
CA LEU A 311 -1.53 -7.00 -20.26
C LEU A 311 -2.16 -5.62 -20.49
N ASN A 312 -2.26 -4.83 -19.42
CA ASN A 312 -2.86 -3.50 -19.37
C ASN A 312 -2.05 -2.58 -18.43
N PRO A 313 -2.33 -1.26 -18.36
CA PRO A 313 -1.56 -0.35 -17.49
C PRO A 313 -1.52 -0.73 -16.02
N LEU A 314 -2.63 -1.26 -15.47
CA LEU A 314 -2.67 -1.74 -14.08
C LEU A 314 -1.79 -2.97 -13.90
N GLY A 315 -1.92 -3.96 -14.80
CA GLY A 315 -1.08 -5.16 -14.78
C GLY A 315 0.41 -4.82 -14.91
N ARG A 316 0.78 -3.84 -15.76
CA ARG A 316 2.17 -3.36 -15.86
C ARG A 316 2.70 -2.87 -14.50
N MET A 317 1.90 -2.10 -13.76
CA MET A 317 2.26 -1.61 -12.42
C MET A 317 2.36 -2.77 -11.42
N MET A 318 1.37 -3.67 -11.42
CA MET A 318 1.32 -4.80 -10.48
C MET A 318 2.44 -5.80 -10.72
N TYR A 319 2.79 -6.11 -11.98
CA TYR A 319 3.96 -6.95 -12.29
C TYR A 319 5.29 -6.31 -11.88
N ALA A 320 5.40 -4.99 -11.96
CA ALA A 320 6.59 -4.29 -11.46
C ALA A 320 6.69 -4.42 -9.93
N ALA A 321 5.60 -4.19 -9.20
CA ALA A 321 5.53 -4.37 -7.75
C ALA A 321 5.81 -5.83 -7.36
N SER A 322 5.14 -6.80 -8.00
CA SER A 322 5.36 -8.23 -7.76
C SER A 322 6.83 -8.62 -7.94
N THR A 323 7.47 -8.18 -9.03
CA THR A 323 8.88 -8.50 -9.32
C THR A 323 9.84 -7.90 -8.28
N MET A 324 9.54 -6.72 -7.75
CA MET A 324 10.46 -5.96 -6.90
C MET A 324 10.13 -6.04 -5.41
N ILE A 325 8.94 -6.52 -5.05
CA ILE A 325 8.49 -6.65 -3.65
C ILE A 325 8.06 -8.10 -3.35
N CYS A 326 6.92 -8.55 -3.94
CA CYS A 326 6.25 -9.78 -3.51
C CYS A 326 7.08 -11.03 -3.77
N VAL A 327 7.60 -11.20 -4.99
CA VAL A 327 8.48 -12.34 -5.32
C VAL A 327 9.73 -12.35 -4.45
N PRO A 328 10.49 -11.23 -4.29
CA PRO A 328 11.62 -11.19 -3.36
C PRO A 328 11.24 -11.49 -1.91
N ALA A 329 10.13 -10.95 -1.42
CA ALA A 329 9.68 -11.17 -0.04
C ALA A 329 9.38 -12.65 0.22
N SER A 330 8.59 -13.28 -0.65
CA SER A 330 8.26 -14.71 -0.54
C SER A 330 9.50 -15.61 -0.63
N LEU A 331 10.36 -15.41 -1.65
CA LEU A 331 11.59 -16.18 -1.84
C LEU A 331 12.58 -16.03 -0.66
N SER A 332 12.62 -14.87 0.01
CA SER A 332 13.49 -14.65 1.17
C SER A 332 13.14 -15.55 2.35
N GLN A 333 11.91 -15.99 2.40
CA GLN A 333 11.35 -16.86 3.44
C GLN A 333 11.22 -18.33 2.98
N ASN A 334 11.75 -18.69 1.79
CA ASN A 334 11.56 -19.97 1.11
C ASN A 334 10.09 -20.24 0.70
N GLY A 335 9.31 -19.21 0.50
CA GLY A 335 7.93 -19.28 0.05
C GLY A 335 7.83 -19.68 -1.45
N PRO A 336 6.61 -19.95 -1.92
CA PRO A 336 6.37 -20.43 -3.28
C PRO A 336 6.51 -19.36 -4.37
N ALA A 337 6.51 -18.07 -4.02
CA ALA A 337 6.58 -16.86 -4.84
C ALA A 337 5.51 -16.74 -5.93
#